data_b4e0d0f09976724b174afb16d899b9e7
#
_entry.id   b4e0d0f09976724b174afb16d899b9e7
#
_cell.length_a   1.000
_cell.length_b   1.000
_cell.length_c   1.000
_cell.angle_alpha   90.00
_cell.angle_beta   90.00
_cell.angle_gamma   90.00
#
_symmetry.space_group_name_H-M   'P 1'
#
loop_
_entity.id
_entity.type
_entity.pdbx_description
1 polymer ?
#
loop_
_entity_poly.entity_id
_entity_poly.type
_entity_poly.pdbx_seq_one_letter_code
_entity_poly.pdbx_strand_id
1 'polypeptide(L)'
;MESGEQKRIPASELDALLNIYKVNDPQIRESLHECAKLAKQRGWWTKYKDAFPGGLPDFESEASVIRSYEAQVIPGLLQTPDYADAVFRAYKFREDEEINRLVKARMERQNIFSRVDPPHFMTVIDEGALHRLVGSIEVMRTQLRHLTHMASRHNIDIYVLPFKAGAHAATTGSFTIMDFPDPMDTSVVYVETPTSTLYLEDDDEVREYNAMISRTQSAALNPTLSMNLVEEVIKSLEE
;
A
#
# COMPACT_ATOMS: atom_id res chain seq x y z
N MET A 1 29.05 -8.24 -0.49
CA MET A 1 28.11 -7.14 -0.22
C MET A 1 27.30 -6.79 -1.47
N GLU A 2 27.92 -6.58 -2.60
CA GLU A 2 27.21 -6.29 -3.87
C GLU A 2 26.34 -7.46 -4.41
N SER A 3 26.54 -8.68 -3.89
CA SER A 3 25.72 -9.87 -4.24
C SER A 3 24.38 -9.97 -3.49
N GLY A 4 24.06 -9.04 -2.57
CA GLY A 4 22.83 -9.09 -1.77
C GLY A 4 22.75 -10.19 -0.70
N GLU A 5 23.80 -10.99 -0.54
CA GLU A 5 23.83 -12.10 0.44
C GLU A 5 23.96 -11.62 1.88
N GLN A 6 24.55 -10.46 2.11
CA GLN A 6 24.76 -9.88 3.44
C GLN A 6 23.65 -8.88 3.78
N LYS A 7 22.75 -9.29 4.67
CA LYS A 7 21.58 -8.49 5.12
C LYS A 7 21.89 -7.46 6.22
N ARG A 8 23.16 -7.35 6.66
CA ARG A 8 23.56 -6.42 7.72
C ARG A 8 24.95 -5.89 7.41
N ILE A 9 25.08 -4.60 7.32
CA ILE A 9 26.38 -3.94 7.10
C ILE A 9 26.84 -3.40 8.46
N PRO A 10 27.97 -3.88 9.02
CA PRO A 10 28.63 -3.27 10.17
C PRO A 10 29.09 -1.84 9.84
N ALA A 11 29.07 -0.94 10.80
CA ALA A 11 29.47 0.46 10.58
C ALA A 11 30.88 0.58 9.97
N SER A 12 31.83 -0.26 10.41
CA SER A 12 33.19 -0.28 9.87
C SER A 12 33.27 -0.71 8.39
N GLU A 13 32.40 -1.60 7.95
CA GLU A 13 32.33 -2.03 6.56
C GLU A 13 31.62 -0.97 5.70
N LEU A 14 30.58 -0.31 6.23
CA LEU A 14 29.96 0.83 5.59
C LEU A 14 30.99 1.95 5.36
N ASP A 15 31.77 2.32 6.37
CA ASP A 15 32.83 3.32 6.22
C ASP A 15 33.86 2.94 5.16
N ALA A 16 34.25 1.66 5.10
CA ALA A 16 35.16 1.19 4.08
C ALA A 16 34.57 1.36 2.66
N LEU A 17 33.28 1.03 2.46
CA LEU A 17 32.60 1.23 1.20
C LEU A 17 32.52 2.72 0.83
N LEU A 18 32.10 3.57 1.76
CA LEU A 18 31.99 5.01 1.52
C LEU A 18 33.33 5.62 1.14
N ASN A 19 34.43 5.12 1.70
CA ASN A 19 35.79 5.54 1.32
C ASN A 19 36.15 5.05 -0.11
N ILE A 20 35.82 3.81 -0.47
CA ILE A 20 36.08 3.26 -1.81
C ILE A 20 35.31 4.06 -2.86
N TYR A 21 34.04 4.36 -2.61
CA TYR A 21 33.18 5.15 -3.52
C TYR A 21 33.40 6.66 -3.42
N LYS A 22 34.37 7.10 -2.60
CA LYS A 22 34.73 8.53 -2.40
C LYS A 22 33.54 9.40 -1.98
N VAL A 23 32.62 8.85 -1.21
CA VAL A 23 31.53 9.61 -0.59
C VAL A 23 32.12 10.39 0.59
N ASN A 24 32.47 11.66 0.36
CA ASN A 24 33.14 12.49 1.33
C ASN A 24 32.21 13.48 2.06
N ASP A 25 30.98 13.66 1.59
CA ASP A 25 30.01 14.54 2.21
C ASP A 25 29.60 14.00 3.59
N PRO A 26 29.78 14.78 4.67
CA PRO A 26 29.46 14.33 6.02
C PRO A 26 27.97 14.05 6.22
N GLN A 27 27.09 14.83 5.59
CA GLN A 27 25.63 14.67 5.71
C GLN A 27 25.17 13.38 5.03
N ILE A 28 25.69 13.10 3.85
CA ILE A 28 25.39 11.83 3.13
C ILE A 28 25.92 10.63 3.96
N ARG A 29 27.11 10.74 4.53
CA ARG A 29 27.67 9.65 5.37
C ARG A 29 26.82 9.39 6.60
N GLU A 30 26.40 10.45 7.30
CA GLU A 30 25.56 10.35 8.49
C GLU A 30 24.19 9.73 8.13
N SER A 31 23.54 10.17 7.04
CA SER A 31 22.30 9.61 6.55
C SER A 31 22.44 8.10 6.25
N LEU A 32 23.50 7.68 5.57
CA LEU A 32 23.75 6.27 5.27
C LEU A 32 24.03 5.42 6.53
N HIS A 33 24.68 5.99 7.54
CA HIS A 33 24.85 5.33 8.84
C HIS A 33 23.52 5.19 9.59
N GLU A 34 22.65 6.20 9.57
CA GLU A 34 21.30 6.10 10.14
C GLU A 34 20.45 5.06 9.38
N CYS A 35 20.48 5.04 8.05
CA CYS A 35 19.83 4.00 7.26
C CYS A 35 20.33 2.60 7.66
N ALA A 36 21.64 2.40 7.79
CA ALA A 36 22.20 1.11 8.21
C ALA A 36 21.83 0.72 9.65
N LYS A 37 21.56 1.69 10.51
CA LYS A 37 21.08 1.47 11.88
C LYS A 37 19.60 1.11 11.89
N LEU A 38 18.77 1.81 11.11
CA LEU A 38 17.35 1.52 10.95
C LEU A 38 17.14 0.13 10.32
N ALA A 39 17.92 -0.23 9.31
CA ALA A 39 17.91 -1.56 8.71
C ALA A 39 18.20 -2.73 9.67
N LYS A 40 18.77 -2.45 10.85
CA LYS A 40 18.96 -3.44 11.94
C LYS A 40 17.68 -3.68 12.76
N GLN A 41 16.75 -2.76 12.72
CA GLN A 41 15.50 -2.90 13.46
C GLN A 41 14.61 -3.89 12.68
N ARG A 42 14.26 -5.00 13.33
CA ARG A 42 13.33 -5.96 12.74
C ARG A 42 11.93 -5.44 12.92
N GLY A 43 11.30 -5.00 11.84
CA GLY A 43 9.88 -4.65 11.85
C GLY A 43 9.01 -5.87 12.22
N TRP A 44 7.79 -5.61 12.68
CA TRP A 44 6.80 -6.63 13.05
C TRP A 44 6.52 -7.61 11.90
N TRP A 45 6.67 -7.19 10.64
CA TRP A 45 6.44 -7.99 9.42
C TRP A 45 7.44 -9.13 9.23
N THR A 46 8.59 -9.11 9.90
CA THR A 46 9.59 -10.17 9.76
C THR A 46 9.07 -11.55 10.18
N LYS A 47 8.05 -11.59 11.02
CA LYS A 47 7.32 -12.82 11.39
C LYS A 47 6.33 -13.28 10.31
N TYR A 48 6.03 -12.44 9.29
CA TYR A 48 5.09 -12.68 8.21
C TYR A 48 5.74 -12.57 6.82
N LYS A 49 6.97 -13.05 6.66
CA LYS A 49 7.73 -12.95 5.39
C LYS A 49 7.01 -13.58 4.19
N ASP A 50 6.23 -14.61 4.44
CA ASP A 50 5.40 -15.33 3.47
C ASP A 50 4.16 -14.54 3.05
N ALA A 51 3.66 -13.65 3.92
CA ALA A 51 2.52 -12.77 3.66
C ALA A 51 2.91 -11.52 2.85
N PHE A 52 4.16 -11.09 2.96
CA PHE A 52 4.68 -9.88 2.33
C PHE A 52 5.98 -10.17 1.57
N PRO A 53 5.92 -10.96 0.47
CA PRO A 53 7.08 -11.17 -0.37
C PRO A 53 7.52 -9.82 -0.95
N GLY A 54 8.81 -9.50 -0.81
CA GLY A 54 9.37 -8.24 -1.33
C GLY A 54 9.38 -7.06 -0.36
N GLY A 55 8.81 -7.18 0.86
CA GLY A 55 9.01 -6.18 1.92
C GLY A 55 8.14 -4.94 1.83
N LEU A 56 6.95 -5.01 1.21
CA LEU A 56 6.01 -3.86 1.14
C LEU A 56 5.83 -3.11 2.49
N PRO A 57 5.69 -3.80 3.66
CA PRO A 57 5.57 -3.10 4.94
C PRO A 57 6.81 -2.30 5.35
N ASP A 58 8.00 -2.61 4.82
CA ASP A 58 9.20 -1.80 5.05
C ASP A 58 9.02 -0.41 4.43
N PHE A 59 8.62 -0.35 3.15
CA PHE A 59 8.37 0.91 2.44
C PHE A 59 7.21 1.68 3.05
N GLU A 60 6.08 1.03 3.34
CA GLU A 60 4.93 1.67 3.98
C GLU A 60 5.26 2.24 5.34
N SER A 61 6.20 1.60 6.05
CA SER A 61 6.60 2.06 7.37
C SER A 61 7.35 3.38 7.34
N GLU A 62 8.05 3.69 6.29
CA GLU A 62 8.83 4.90 6.13
C GLU A 62 8.09 5.98 5.31
N ALA A 63 7.02 5.60 4.61
CA ALA A 63 6.26 6.51 3.77
C ALA A 63 5.55 7.61 4.59
N SER A 64 5.60 8.84 4.10
CA SER A 64 4.81 9.99 4.56
C SER A 64 3.50 10.14 3.81
N VAL A 65 3.47 9.72 2.52
CA VAL A 65 2.27 9.70 1.68
C VAL A 65 2.19 8.36 0.95
N ILE A 66 1.01 7.77 0.94
CA ILE A 66 0.72 6.54 0.19
C ILE A 66 -0.46 6.85 -0.72
N ARG A 67 -0.27 6.65 -2.03
CA ARG A 67 -1.32 6.87 -3.05
C ARG A 67 -1.56 5.57 -3.79
N SER A 68 -2.81 5.12 -3.90
CA SER A 68 -3.12 3.87 -4.58
C SER A 68 -4.31 3.98 -5.54
N TYR A 69 -4.30 3.13 -6.55
CA TYR A 69 -5.47 2.78 -7.36
C TYR A 69 -5.76 1.30 -7.21
N GLU A 70 -7.02 0.97 -6.93
CA GLU A 70 -7.47 -0.41 -6.75
C GLU A 70 -8.64 -0.73 -7.67
N ALA A 71 -8.41 -1.68 -8.59
CA ALA A 71 -9.35 -2.01 -9.65
C ALA A 71 -10.39 -3.07 -9.26
N GLN A 72 -10.03 -4.03 -8.40
CA GLN A 72 -10.78 -5.29 -8.24
C GLN A 72 -11.36 -5.50 -6.85
N VAL A 73 -10.67 -5.03 -5.83
CA VAL A 73 -11.01 -5.24 -4.41
C VAL A 73 -10.76 -3.98 -3.60
N ILE A 74 -11.29 -3.90 -2.41
CA ILE A 74 -11.00 -2.81 -1.48
C ILE A 74 -9.49 -2.85 -1.11
N PRO A 75 -8.80 -1.69 -1.03
CA PRO A 75 -7.39 -1.63 -0.65
C PRO A 75 -7.09 -2.40 0.64
N GLY A 76 -6.00 -3.16 0.67
CA GLY A 76 -5.65 -3.99 1.82
C GLY A 76 -5.53 -3.24 3.14
N LEU A 77 -5.12 -1.97 3.10
CA LEU A 77 -5.06 -1.08 4.27
C LEU A 77 -6.44 -0.67 4.82
N LEU A 78 -7.51 -0.87 4.06
CA LEU A 78 -8.90 -0.53 4.44
C LEU A 78 -9.81 -1.76 4.58
N GLN A 79 -9.28 -2.99 4.52
CA GLN A 79 -10.08 -4.20 4.64
C GLN A 79 -10.43 -4.52 6.09
N THR A 80 -11.64 -5.05 6.30
CA THR A 80 -12.02 -5.71 7.55
C THR A 80 -11.44 -7.13 7.61
N PRO A 81 -11.33 -7.77 8.80
CA PRO A 81 -10.82 -9.14 8.90
C PRO A 81 -11.59 -10.15 8.04
N ASP A 82 -12.94 -10.08 8.07
CA ASP A 82 -13.79 -11.03 7.34
C ASP A 82 -13.72 -10.84 5.82
N TYR A 83 -13.59 -9.57 5.36
CA TYR A 83 -13.36 -9.29 3.95
C TYR A 83 -11.99 -9.80 3.48
N ALA A 84 -10.95 -9.58 4.28
CA ALA A 84 -9.60 -10.08 3.99
C ALA A 84 -9.56 -11.61 3.95
N ASP A 85 -10.23 -12.30 4.89
CA ASP A 85 -10.39 -13.76 4.89
C ASP A 85 -11.01 -14.25 3.58
N ALA A 86 -12.14 -13.64 3.18
CA ALA A 86 -12.83 -14.00 1.94
C ALA A 86 -11.95 -13.78 0.69
N VAL A 87 -11.18 -12.69 0.63
CA VAL A 87 -10.23 -12.42 -0.46
C VAL A 87 -9.15 -13.50 -0.49
N PHE A 88 -8.54 -13.83 0.64
CA PHE A 88 -7.47 -14.82 0.69
C PHE A 88 -7.97 -16.23 0.32
N ARG A 89 -9.16 -16.62 0.74
CA ARG A 89 -9.79 -17.89 0.33
C ARG A 89 -10.07 -17.96 -1.17
N ALA A 90 -10.46 -16.86 -1.78
CA ALA A 90 -10.72 -16.81 -3.22
C ALA A 90 -9.43 -16.86 -4.06
N TYR A 91 -8.33 -16.33 -3.53
CA TYR A 91 -7.08 -16.17 -4.30
C TYR A 91 -6.25 -17.45 -4.38
N LYS A 92 -6.20 -18.28 -3.31
CA LYS A 92 -5.42 -19.52 -3.29
C LYS A 92 -6.09 -20.58 -2.41
N PHE A 93 -6.00 -21.84 -2.83
CA PHE A 93 -6.28 -22.97 -1.95
C PHE A 93 -5.19 -23.04 -0.88
N ARG A 94 -5.51 -22.58 0.34
CA ARG A 94 -4.65 -22.58 1.51
C ARG A 94 -5.37 -23.17 2.68
N GLU A 95 -4.60 -23.73 3.62
CA GLU A 95 -5.13 -24.23 4.88
C GLU A 95 -5.65 -23.06 5.74
N ASP A 96 -6.65 -23.33 6.57
CA ASP A 96 -7.30 -22.30 7.41
C ASP A 96 -6.28 -21.58 8.33
N GLU A 97 -5.28 -22.30 8.82
CA GLU A 97 -4.24 -21.72 9.67
C GLU A 97 -3.38 -20.68 8.92
N GLU A 98 -3.06 -20.97 7.67
CA GLU A 98 -2.31 -20.04 6.81
C GLU A 98 -3.15 -18.80 6.49
N ILE A 99 -4.44 -18.96 6.16
CA ILE A 99 -5.37 -17.84 5.91
C ILE A 99 -5.47 -16.95 7.15
N ASN A 100 -5.70 -17.56 8.32
CA ASN A 100 -5.77 -16.81 9.59
C ASN A 100 -4.49 -15.99 9.85
N ARG A 101 -3.34 -16.56 9.51
CA ARG A 101 -2.05 -15.87 9.64
C ARG A 101 -1.93 -14.68 8.68
N LEU A 102 -2.38 -14.83 7.43
CA LEU A 102 -2.41 -13.75 6.44
C LEU A 102 -3.37 -12.63 6.84
N VAL A 103 -4.55 -12.97 7.36
CA VAL A 103 -5.51 -11.98 7.89
C VAL A 103 -4.87 -11.21 9.06
N LYS A 104 -4.24 -11.90 10.02
CA LYS A 104 -3.54 -11.23 11.12
C LYS A 104 -2.44 -10.29 10.62
N ALA A 105 -1.65 -10.73 9.65
CA ALA A 105 -0.61 -9.91 9.04
C ALA A 105 -1.19 -8.64 8.39
N ARG A 106 -2.31 -8.77 7.67
CA ARG A 106 -3.01 -7.65 7.04
C ARG A 106 -3.57 -6.67 8.09
N MET A 107 -4.18 -7.16 9.16
CA MET A 107 -4.68 -6.29 10.24
C MET A 107 -3.53 -5.59 10.98
N GLU A 108 -2.42 -6.28 11.21
CA GLU A 108 -1.26 -5.69 11.86
C GLU A 108 -0.62 -4.57 10.99
N ARG A 109 -0.64 -4.74 9.65
CA ARG A 109 -0.19 -3.72 8.70
C ARG A 109 -1.00 -2.42 8.80
N GLN A 110 -2.30 -2.48 9.09
CA GLN A 110 -3.17 -1.32 9.23
C GLN A 110 -2.85 -0.44 10.45
N ASN A 111 -2.04 -0.93 11.40
CA ASN A 111 -1.57 -0.13 12.54
C ASN A 111 -0.74 1.10 12.11
N ILE A 112 -0.32 1.18 10.85
CA ILE A 112 0.32 2.35 10.26
C ILE A 112 -0.51 3.62 10.48
N PHE A 113 -1.85 3.52 10.44
CA PHE A 113 -2.75 4.64 10.68
C PHE A 113 -2.90 5.03 12.16
N SER A 114 -2.37 4.24 13.09
CA SER A 114 -2.43 4.49 14.54
C SER A 114 -1.12 5.04 15.10
N ARG A 115 -0.16 5.39 14.27
CA ARG A 115 1.10 5.99 14.66
C ARG A 115 0.91 7.42 15.14
N VAL A 116 1.93 7.96 15.81
CA VAL A 116 1.98 9.38 16.22
C VAL A 116 1.98 10.28 14.99
N ASP A 117 2.73 9.88 13.95
CA ASP A 117 2.78 10.54 12.64
C ASP A 117 2.38 9.52 11.57
N PRO A 118 1.06 9.36 11.32
CA PRO A 118 0.57 8.42 10.35
C PRO A 118 0.74 8.98 8.93
N PRO A 119 1.00 8.15 7.92
CA PRO A 119 1.06 8.61 6.54
C PRO A 119 -0.31 9.18 6.09
N HIS A 120 -0.26 10.13 5.17
CA HIS A 120 -1.45 10.51 4.41
C HIS A 120 -1.74 9.42 3.38
N PHE A 121 -2.91 8.81 3.47
CA PHE A 121 -3.34 7.74 2.56
C PHE A 121 -4.44 8.26 1.62
N MET A 122 -4.14 8.32 0.33
CA MET A 122 -5.09 8.63 -0.72
C MET A 122 -5.31 7.40 -1.60
N THR A 123 -6.55 7.00 -1.79
CA THR A 123 -6.87 5.87 -2.65
C THR A 123 -8.00 6.19 -3.62
N VAL A 124 -7.84 5.75 -4.87
CA VAL A 124 -8.91 5.71 -5.86
C VAL A 124 -9.36 4.26 -6.02
N ILE A 125 -10.60 3.99 -5.69
CA ILE A 125 -11.22 2.66 -5.77
C ILE A 125 -12.13 2.65 -6.99
N ASP A 126 -11.98 1.66 -7.88
CA ASP A 126 -12.90 1.46 -8.98
C ASP A 126 -14.29 1.06 -8.44
N GLU A 127 -15.35 1.61 -9.01
CA GLU A 127 -16.74 1.31 -8.61
C GLU A 127 -17.03 -0.18 -8.63
N GLY A 128 -16.40 -0.94 -9.54
CA GLY A 128 -16.52 -2.40 -9.62
C GLY A 128 -16.10 -3.12 -8.34
N ALA A 129 -15.16 -2.58 -7.59
CA ALA A 129 -14.75 -3.15 -6.29
C ALA A 129 -15.83 -3.02 -5.22
N LEU A 130 -16.69 -2.00 -5.30
CA LEU A 130 -17.81 -1.79 -4.36
C LEU A 130 -18.97 -2.75 -4.63
N HIS A 131 -19.16 -3.17 -5.88
CA HIS A 131 -20.25 -4.06 -6.31
C HIS A 131 -19.85 -5.53 -6.34
N ARG A 132 -18.56 -5.84 -6.34
CA ARG A 132 -18.09 -7.22 -6.32
C ARG A 132 -18.35 -7.85 -4.97
N LEU A 133 -19.28 -8.81 -4.93
CA LEU A 133 -19.61 -9.54 -3.71
C LEU A 133 -18.42 -10.40 -3.26
N VAL A 134 -17.72 -9.92 -2.25
CA VAL A 134 -16.63 -10.64 -1.58
C VAL A 134 -17.14 -11.23 -0.27
N GLY A 135 -17.08 -12.54 -0.13
CA GLY A 135 -17.68 -13.24 1.00
C GLY A 135 -19.21 -13.27 0.92
N SER A 136 -19.88 -12.85 1.98
CA SER A 136 -21.34 -12.73 2.07
C SER A 136 -21.79 -11.27 1.95
N ILE A 137 -23.09 -11.06 1.75
CA ILE A 137 -23.72 -9.73 1.80
C ILE A 137 -23.35 -9.00 3.11
N GLU A 138 -23.36 -9.70 4.25
CA GLU A 138 -23.05 -9.12 5.54
C GLU A 138 -21.58 -8.69 5.66
N VAL A 139 -20.65 -9.51 5.13
CA VAL A 139 -19.22 -9.16 5.04
C VAL A 139 -19.05 -7.89 4.18
N MET A 140 -19.71 -7.84 3.04
CA MET A 140 -19.63 -6.70 2.14
C MET A 140 -20.20 -5.43 2.77
N ARG A 141 -21.37 -5.50 3.43
CA ARG A 141 -21.96 -4.37 4.16
C ARG A 141 -21.04 -3.85 5.26
N THR A 142 -20.48 -4.76 6.06
CA THR A 142 -19.54 -4.41 7.14
C THR A 142 -18.29 -3.73 6.56
N GLN A 143 -17.78 -4.24 5.45
CA GLN A 143 -16.64 -3.64 4.75
C GLN A 143 -16.95 -2.22 4.23
N LEU A 144 -18.08 -2.02 3.59
CA LEU A 144 -18.45 -0.70 3.04
C LEU A 144 -18.71 0.33 4.17
N ARG A 145 -19.35 -0.08 5.27
CA ARG A 145 -19.48 0.77 6.48
C ARG A 145 -18.11 1.10 7.09
N HIS A 146 -17.16 0.16 7.04
CA HIS A 146 -15.81 0.43 7.47
C HIS A 146 -15.12 1.49 6.58
N LEU A 147 -15.35 1.49 5.26
CA LEU A 147 -14.84 2.55 4.38
C LEU A 147 -15.36 3.94 4.77
N THR A 148 -16.66 4.09 5.04
CA THR A 148 -17.22 5.37 5.49
C THR A 148 -16.63 5.82 6.82
N HIS A 149 -16.38 4.88 7.73
CA HIS A 149 -15.68 5.18 8.98
C HIS A 149 -14.24 5.64 8.74
N MET A 150 -13.48 4.94 7.91
CA MET A 150 -12.09 5.30 7.62
C MET A 150 -11.97 6.64 6.87
N ALA A 151 -12.91 6.97 6.00
CA ALA A 151 -12.98 8.25 5.30
C ALA A 151 -13.21 9.45 6.24
N SER A 152 -13.65 9.24 7.49
CA SER A 152 -13.77 10.32 8.48
C SER A 152 -12.44 10.73 9.12
N ARG A 153 -11.36 10.00 8.89
CA ARG A 153 -10.02 10.31 9.42
C ARG A 153 -9.36 11.39 8.56
N HIS A 154 -8.72 12.35 9.21
CA HIS A 154 -8.09 13.51 8.55
C HIS A 154 -6.93 13.16 7.60
N ASN A 155 -6.34 11.98 7.74
CA ASN A 155 -5.21 11.50 6.94
C ASN A 155 -5.60 10.44 5.91
N ILE A 156 -6.91 10.23 5.64
CA ILE A 156 -7.38 9.23 4.68
C ILE A 156 -8.38 9.88 3.73
N ASP A 157 -8.02 9.88 2.43
CA ASP A 157 -8.88 10.33 1.35
C ASP A 157 -9.28 9.15 0.45
N ILE A 158 -10.58 8.92 0.35
CA ILE A 158 -11.14 7.85 -0.48
C ILE A 158 -11.92 8.47 -1.65
N TYR A 159 -11.49 8.14 -2.86
CA TYR A 159 -12.12 8.52 -4.12
C TYR A 159 -12.70 7.26 -4.75
N VAL A 160 -13.86 7.36 -5.40
CA VAL A 160 -14.42 6.27 -6.21
C VAL A 160 -14.40 6.68 -7.67
N LEU A 161 -13.80 5.85 -8.52
CA LEU A 161 -13.84 6.00 -9.96
C LEU A 161 -15.12 5.37 -10.48
N PRO A 162 -16.13 6.17 -10.90
CA PRO A 162 -17.43 5.61 -11.27
C PRO A 162 -17.40 4.97 -12.66
N PHE A 163 -18.21 3.95 -12.91
CA PHE A 163 -18.34 3.31 -14.23
C PHE A 163 -18.58 4.30 -15.37
N LYS A 164 -19.30 5.40 -15.09
CA LYS A 164 -19.56 6.47 -16.08
C LYS A 164 -18.31 7.22 -16.52
N ALA A 165 -17.18 7.12 -15.79
CA ALA A 165 -15.90 7.70 -16.21
C ALA A 165 -15.38 7.03 -17.49
N GLY A 166 -15.80 5.79 -17.78
CA GLY A 166 -15.37 5.05 -18.96
C GLY A 166 -13.89 4.70 -18.94
N ALA A 167 -13.22 4.83 -20.09
CA ALA A 167 -11.78 4.56 -20.18
C ALA A 167 -10.98 5.60 -19.36
N HIS A 168 -10.06 5.13 -18.58
CA HIS A 168 -9.26 5.94 -17.64
C HIS A 168 -7.77 5.58 -17.69
N ALA A 169 -6.92 6.37 -17.05
CA ALA A 169 -5.47 6.21 -17.16
C ALA A 169 -4.94 4.89 -16.54
N ALA A 170 -5.63 4.34 -15.53
CA ALA A 170 -5.17 3.16 -14.77
C ALA A 170 -5.85 1.84 -15.22
N THR A 171 -6.22 1.71 -16.50
CA THR A 171 -6.86 0.47 -17.04
C THR A 171 -5.95 -0.75 -16.99
N THR A 172 -4.64 -0.58 -16.81
CA THR A 172 -3.66 -1.68 -16.77
C THR A 172 -3.65 -2.45 -15.45
N GLY A 173 -4.24 -1.91 -14.38
CA GLY A 173 -4.34 -2.59 -13.09
C GLY A 173 -4.00 -1.72 -11.89
N SER A 174 -4.06 -2.35 -10.72
CA SER A 174 -3.79 -1.71 -9.43
C SER A 174 -2.30 -1.41 -9.22
N PHE A 175 -2.01 -0.31 -8.53
CA PHE A 175 -0.66 0.07 -8.12
C PHE A 175 -0.69 0.96 -6.88
N THR A 176 0.45 1.07 -6.21
CA THR A 176 0.64 1.97 -5.06
C THR A 176 1.90 2.79 -5.27
N ILE A 177 1.85 4.07 -4.96
CA ILE A 177 2.99 4.99 -4.95
C ILE A 177 3.25 5.37 -3.49
N MET A 178 4.48 5.27 -3.06
CA MET A 178 4.93 5.63 -1.72
C MET A 178 5.95 6.77 -1.81
N ASP A 179 5.64 7.89 -1.16
CA ASP A 179 6.52 9.04 -1.07
C ASP A 179 7.09 9.12 0.34
N PHE A 180 8.35 9.47 0.46
CA PHE A 180 9.09 9.50 1.72
C PHE A 180 9.30 10.93 2.23
N PRO A 181 9.58 11.11 3.54
CA PRO A 181 9.74 12.45 4.13
C PRO A 181 10.97 13.19 3.63
N ASP A 182 12.06 12.47 3.32
CA ASP A 182 13.28 13.09 2.81
C ASP A 182 13.11 13.43 1.32
N PRO A 183 13.27 14.70 0.91
CA PRO A 183 13.19 15.10 -0.51
C PRO A 183 14.23 14.44 -1.42
N MET A 184 15.28 13.86 -0.85
CA MET A 184 16.31 13.11 -1.61
C MET A 184 15.92 11.66 -1.86
N ASP A 185 14.90 11.15 -1.17
CA ASP A 185 14.40 9.80 -1.38
C ASP A 185 13.47 9.79 -2.60
N THR A 186 13.77 8.93 -3.56
CA THR A 186 12.91 8.70 -4.73
C THR A 186 11.63 7.99 -4.30
N SER A 187 10.49 8.43 -4.81
CA SER A 187 9.22 7.71 -4.63
C SER A 187 9.32 6.29 -5.19
N VAL A 188 8.64 5.36 -4.55
CA VAL A 188 8.63 3.95 -4.99
C VAL A 188 7.24 3.59 -5.48
N VAL A 189 7.16 3.00 -6.68
CA VAL A 189 5.92 2.43 -7.20
C VAL A 189 5.90 0.93 -6.96
N TYR A 190 4.87 0.45 -6.30
CA TYR A 190 4.63 -0.97 -6.06
C TYR A 190 3.53 -1.48 -6.98
N VAL A 191 3.83 -2.55 -7.71
CA VAL A 191 2.87 -3.28 -8.56
C VAL A 191 2.93 -4.75 -8.20
N GLU A 192 1.77 -5.33 -7.87
CA GLU A 192 1.65 -6.75 -7.53
C GLU A 192 1.03 -7.53 -8.70
N THR A 193 1.63 -8.67 -8.99
CA THR A 193 1.11 -9.66 -9.93
C THR A 193 0.94 -11.01 -9.22
N PRO A 194 0.20 -11.99 -9.80
CA PRO A 194 0.02 -13.29 -9.16
C PRO A 194 1.31 -14.06 -8.83
N THR A 195 2.42 -13.75 -9.50
CA THR A 195 3.68 -14.49 -9.38
C THR A 195 4.87 -13.64 -8.98
N SER A 196 4.75 -12.32 -9.00
CA SER A 196 5.86 -11.41 -8.69
C SER A 196 5.37 -10.07 -8.17
N THR A 197 6.27 -9.34 -7.53
CA THR A 197 6.09 -7.94 -7.12
C THR A 197 7.16 -7.10 -7.79
N LEU A 198 6.79 -5.91 -8.25
CA LEU A 198 7.70 -4.94 -8.83
C LEU A 198 7.79 -3.73 -7.90
N TYR A 199 9.00 -3.25 -7.70
CA TYR A 199 9.31 -1.97 -7.09
C TYR A 199 10.04 -1.15 -8.13
N LEU A 200 9.43 -0.05 -8.56
CA LEU A 200 9.96 0.83 -9.60
C LEU A 200 10.41 2.11 -8.94
N GLU A 201 11.68 2.46 -9.16
CA GLU A 201 12.35 3.62 -8.56
C GLU A 201 12.96 4.53 -9.65
N ASP A 202 12.86 4.11 -10.93
CA ASP A 202 13.33 4.92 -12.05
C ASP A 202 12.47 6.19 -12.19
N ASP A 203 13.12 7.35 -12.33
CA ASP A 203 12.45 8.64 -12.37
C ASP A 203 11.41 8.77 -13.49
N ASP A 204 11.62 8.13 -14.64
CA ASP A 204 10.70 8.18 -15.77
C ASP A 204 9.48 7.29 -15.48
N GLU A 205 9.68 6.10 -14.93
CA GLU A 205 8.61 5.18 -14.53
C GLU A 205 7.76 5.81 -13.41
N VAL A 206 8.39 6.33 -12.37
CA VAL A 206 7.71 7.01 -11.24
C VAL A 206 6.89 8.20 -11.74
N ARG A 207 7.42 8.99 -12.67
CA ARG A 207 6.74 10.13 -13.28
C ARG A 207 5.48 9.70 -14.06
N GLU A 208 5.56 8.57 -14.77
CA GLU A 208 4.43 8.03 -15.52
C GLU A 208 3.30 7.59 -14.58
N TYR A 209 3.62 6.86 -13.50
CA TYR A 209 2.63 6.46 -12.48
C TYR A 209 2.05 7.65 -11.72
N ASN A 210 2.83 8.69 -11.44
CA ASN A 210 2.34 9.95 -10.87
C ASN A 210 1.33 10.66 -11.79
N ALA A 211 1.60 10.69 -13.09
CA ALA A 211 0.65 11.23 -14.07
C ALA A 211 -0.61 10.35 -14.16
N MET A 212 -0.45 9.04 -14.08
CA MET A 212 -1.55 8.07 -14.11
C MET A 212 -2.49 8.24 -12.91
N ILE A 213 -1.96 8.28 -11.68
CA ILE A 213 -2.80 8.44 -10.48
C ILE A 213 -3.51 9.80 -10.48
N SER A 214 -2.83 10.87 -10.88
CA SER A 214 -3.42 12.21 -10.94
C SER A 214 -4.59 12.30 -11.94
N ARG A 215 -4.45 11.68 -13.13
CA ARG A 215 -5.52 11.62 -14.13
C ARG A 215 -6.69 10.77 -13.64
N THR A 216 -6.40 9.65 -13.00
CA THR A 216 -7.43 8.74 -12.46
C THR A 216 -8.21 9.43 -11.33
N GLN A 217 -7.53 10.11 -10.43
CA GLN A 217 -8.15 10.91 -9.37
C GLN A 217 -9.03 12.03 -9.93
N SER A 218 -8.57 12.70 -10.99
CA SER A 218 -9.34 13.78 -11.65
C SER A 218 -10.62 13.27 -12.30
N ALA A 219 -10.67 12.00 -12.71
CA ALA A 219 -11.86 11.35 -13.28
C ALA A 219 -12.78 10.76 -12.19
N ALA A 220 -12.29 10.61 -10.97
CA ALA A 220 -13.04 10.05 -9.86
C ALA A 220 -14.00 11.07 -9.23
N LEU A 221 -14.95 10.56 -8.47
CA LEU A 221 -15.80 11.37 -7.60
C LEU A 221 -14.95 11.96 -6.47
N ASN A 222 -15.24 13.19 -6.03
CA ASN A 222 -14.60 13.75 -4.84
C ASN A 222 -14.96 12.92 -3.58
N PRO A 223 -14.26 13.07 -2.44
CA PRO A 223 -14.48 12.23 -1.25
C PRO A 223 -15.93 12.21 -0.77
N THR A 224 -16.63 13.34 -0.75
CA THR A 224 -18.04 13.42 -0.31
C THR A 224 -18.96 12.63 -1.25
N LEU A 225 -18.84 12.81 -2.55
CA LEU A 225 -19.65 12.09 -3.54
C LEU A 225 -19.29 10.60 -3.59
N SER A 226 -18.03 10.26 -3.32
CA SER A 226 -17.58 8.87 -3.20
C SER A 226 -18.27 8.17 -2.04
N MET A 227 -18.35 8.81 -0.88
CA MET A 227 -19.05 8.23 0.26
C MET A 227 -20.56 8.15 0.04
N ASN A 228 -21.17 9.10 -0.68
CA ASN A 228 -22.58 8.99 -1.07
C ASN A 228 -22.83 7.73 -1.93
N LEU A 229 -21.95 7.47 -2.91
CA LEU A 229 -22.05 6.26 -3.74
C LEU A 229 -21.85 4.98 -2.89
N VAL A 230 -20.91 4.96 -1.94
CA VAL A 230 -20.73 3.83 -1.01
C VAL A 230 -22.02 3.58 -0.22
N GLU A 231 -22.68 4.63 0.30
CA GLU A 231 -23.95 4.51 1.02
C GLU A 231 -25.11 3.99 0.11
N GLU A 232 -25.15 4.39 -1.16
CA GLU A 232 -26.10 3.86 -2.12
C GLU A 232 -25.91 2.35 -2.35
N VAL A 233 -24.64 1.91 -2.48
CA VAL A 233 -24.32 0.47 -2.60
C VAL A 233 -24.71 -0.29 -1.33
N ILE A 234 -24.46 0.26 -0.13
CA ILE A 234 -24.88 -0.38 1.13
C ILE A 234 -26.40 -0.60 1.15
N LYS A 235 -27.18 0.41 0.76
CA LYS A 235 -28.66 0.30 0.71
C LYS A 235 -29.12 -0.77 -0.29
N SER A 236 -28.48 -0.85 -1.46
CA SER A 236 -28.84 -1.87 -2.46
C SER A 236 -28.53 -3.31 -2.02
N LEU A 237 -27.67 -3.50 -1.03
CA LEU A 237 -27.41 -4.81 -0.42
C LEU A 237 -28.41 -5.16 0.70
N GLU A 238 -29.31 -4.26 1.08
CA GLU A 238 -30.35 -4.48 2.08
C GLU A 238 -31.69 -4.90 1.46
N GLU A 239 -31.85 -4.73 0.15
CA GLU A 239 -33.01 -5.15 -0.65
C GLU A 239 -32.89 -6.61 -1.14
#